data_c51afc46423b4e405d969ba2a531f676
#
_entry.id   c51afc46423b4e405d969ba2a531f676
#
_cell.length_a   1.000
_cell.length_b   1.000
_cell.length_c   1.000
_cell.angle_alpha   90.00
_cell.angle_beta   90.00
_cell.angle_gamma   90.00
#
_symmetry.space_group_name_H-M   'P 1'
#
loop_
_entity.id
_entity.type
_entity.pdbx_description
1 polymer ?
#
loop_
_entity_poly.entity_id
_entity_poly.type
_entity_poly.pdbx_seq_one_letter_code
_entity_poly.pdbx_strand_id
1 'polypeptide(L)'
;LHHDMGLVTLLSNLYYQAPLLLMQPASFIRNPLGWLKRMSSFGATTTAAPTFALQYCIRRYREASMKDVDLSKLRNIFVGAERVDEVCLRDFAQTFAPHGLSRSALQPCYGMAESTLAVTMHNTNFNYDKQALAYVIADRIDSGAVIDHWQARRADENTRRVETVLSMGRPIEGMQVAVR
;
A
#
# COMPACT_ATOMS: atom_id res chain seq x y z
N LEU A 1 -8.70 -12.53 -10.84
CA LEU A 1 -7.84 -13.68 -10.49
C LEU A 1 -6.71 -13.93 -11.51
N HIS A 2 -6.49 -13.02 -12.46
CA HIS A 2 -5.40 -13.14 -13.46
C HIS A 2 -4.06 -12.59 -12.95
N HIS A 3 -4.06 -11.90 -11.84
CA HIS A 3 -2.89 -11.35 -11.17
C HIS A 3 -2.59 -12.19 -9.91
N ASP A 4 -1.30 -12.40 -9.60
CA ASP A 4 -0.82 -13.12 -8.42
C ASP A 4 -1.47 -12.63 -7.12
N MET A 5 -1.55 -11.32 -6.91
CA MET A 5 -2.21 -10.72 -5.75
C MET A 5 -3.65 -11.25 -5.56
N GLY A 6 -4.44 -11.30 -6.62
CA GLY A 6 -5.82 -11.79 -6.54
C GLY A 6 -5.90 -13.31 -6.35
N LEU A 7 -5.07 -14.05 -7.07
CA LEU A 7 -5.06 -15.52 -7.00
C LEU A 7 -4.55 -16.02 -5.65
N VAL A 8 -3.41 -15.50 -5.17
CA VAL A 8 -2.83 -15.92 -3.89
C VAL A 8 -3.73 -15.51 -2.73
N THR A 9 -4.36 -14.32 -2.78
CA THR A 9 -5.36 -13.93 -1.77
C THR A 9 -6.51 -14.94 -1.73
N LEU A 10 -7.04 -15.37 -2.87
CA LEU A 10 -8.09 -16.39 -2.91
C LEU A 10 -7.62 -17.71 -2.29
N LEU A 11 -6.46 -18.22 -2.72
CA LEU A 11 -5.91 -19.48 -2.22
C LEU A 11 -5.63 -19.44 -0.72
N SER A 12 -5.06 -18.33 -0.22
CA SER A 12 -4.79 -18.15 1.20
C SER A 12 -6.08 -18.16 2.03
N ASN A 13 -7.13 -17.47 1.57
CA ASN A 13 -8.40 -17.46 2.29
C ASN A 13 -9.07 -18.86 2.27
N LEU A 14 -8.95 -19.61 1.18
CA LEU A 14 -9.42 -20.99 1.12
C LEU A 14 -8.65 -21.89 2.09
N TYR A 15 -7.32 -21.75 2.13
CA TYR A 15 -6.47 -22.54 3.02
C TYR A 15 -6.79 -22.28 4.51
N TYR A 16 -6.94 -21.01 4.89
CA TYR A 16 -7.26 -20.61 6.26
C TYR A 16 -8.77 -20.65 6.58
N GLN A 17 -9.61 -21.07 5.64
CA GLN A 17 -11.06 -21.06 5.77
C GLN A 17 -11.61 -19.70 6.21
N ALA A 18 -10.97 -18.62 5.76
CA ALA A 18 -11.37 -17.26 6.09
C ALA A 18 -12.41 -16.70 5.11
N PRO A 19 -13.38 -15.90 5.57
CA PRO A 19 -14.32 -15.25 4.69
C PRO A 19 -13.63 -14.35 3.67
N LEU A 20 -14.05 -14.39 2.42
CA LEU A 20 -13.50 -13.60 1.32
C LEU A 20 -14.60 -12.87 0.57
N LEU A 21 -14.45 -11.56 0.42
CA LEU A 21 -15.30 -10.74 -0.42
C LEU A 21 -14.58 -10.44 -1.75
N LEU A 22 -15.10 -10.98 -2.84
CA LEU A 22 -14.58 -10.70 -4.19
C LEU A 22 -15.42 -9.61 -4.86
N MET A 23 -14.73 -8.72 -5.56
CA MET A 23 -15.35 -7.65 -6.34
C MET A 23 -14.79 -7.64 -7.77
N GLN A 24 -15.67 -7.45 -8.75
CA GLN A 24 -15.23 -7.30 -10.13
C GLN A 24 -14.49 -5.97 -10.33
N PRO A 25 -13.35 -5.95 -11.03
CA PRO A 25 -12.59 -4.73 -11.30
C PRO A 25 -13.43 -3.62 -11.93
N ALA A 26 -14.31 -3.93 -12.87
CA ALA A 26 -15.21 -2.98 -13.50
C ALA A 26 -16.15 -2.28 -12.49
N SER A 27 -16.54 -2.96 -11.42
CA SER A 27 -17.36 -2.36 -10.35
C SER A 27 -16.56 -1.36 -9.53
N PHE A 28 -15.27 -1.64 -9.28
CA PHE A 28 -14.36 -0.68 -8.65
C PHE A 28 -14.18 0.57 -9.51
N ILE A 29 -13.86 0.42 -10.78
CA ILE A 29 -13.63 1.56 -11.70
C ILE A 29 -14.87 2.48 -11.77
N ARG A 30 -16.07 1.89 -11.82
CA ARG A 30 -17.31 2.68 -11.84
C ARG A 30 -17.59 3.40 -10.52
N ASN A 31 -17.31 2.74 -9.41
CA ASN A 31 -17.60 3.27 -8.07
C ASN A 31 -16.52 2.84 -7.06
N PRO A 32 -15.39 3.56 -7.00
CA PRO A 32 -14.30 3.22 -6.08
C PRO A 32 -14.70 3.34 -4.60
N LEU A 33 -15.57 4.28 -4.23
CA LEU A 33 -16.07 4.36 -2.85
C LEU A 33 -16.98 3.18 -2.49
N GLY A 34 -17.59 2.51 -3.46
CA GLY A 34 -18.32 1.27 -3.27
C GLY A 34 -17.46 0.12 -2.73
N TRP A 35 -16.16 0.15 -3.03
CA TRP A 35 -15.18 -0.79 -2.44
C TRP A 35 -15.06 -0.58 -0.93
N LEU A 36 -14.85 0.66 -0.48
CA LEU A 36 -14.77 1.00 0.96
C LEU A 36 -16.08 0.70 1.70
N LYS A 37 -17.23 1.01 1.09
CA LYS A 37 -18.54 0.68 1.65
C LYS A 37 -18.75 -0.83 1.85
N ARG A 38 -18.31 -1.64 0.88
CA ARG A 38 -18.41 -3.10 0.99
C ARG A 38 -17.46 -3.64 2.07
N MET A 39 -16.26 -3.09 2.20
CA MET A 39 -15.35 -3.46 3.28
C MET A 39 -15.96 -3.13 4.65
N SER A 40 -16.55 -1.95 4.79
CA SER A 40 -17.25 -1.54 6.01
C SER A 40 -18.39 -2.51 6.35
N SER A 41 -19.31 -2.75 5.42
CA SER A 41 -20.48 -3.62 5.64
C SER A 41 -20.09 -5.08 5.88
N PHE A 42 -19.05 -5.57 5.24
CA PHE A 42 -18.50 -6.93 5.43
C PHE A 42 -17.70 -7.08 6.73
N GLY A 43 -17.21 -5.96 7.27
CA GLY A 43 -16.28 -5.96 8.41
C GLY A 43 -14.90 -6.48 8.03
N ALA A 44 -14.42 -6.16 6.83
CA ALA A 44 -13.13 -6.59 6.34
C ALA A 44 -12.00 -6.10 7.24
N THR A 45 -11.02 -6.96 7.47
CA THR A 45 -9.82 -6.64 8.27
C THR A 45 -8.58 -6.46 7.42
N THR A 46 -8.56 -7.04 6.24
CA THR A 46 -7.40 -7.05 5.35
C THR A 46 -7.82 -6.90 3.90
N THR A 47 -7.06 -6.12 3.14
CA THR A 47 -7.21 -5.97 1.70
C THR A 47 -5.86 -5.65 1.07
N ALA A 48 -5.80 -5.69 -0.27
CA ALA A 48 -4.64 -5.23 -1.03
C ALA A 48 -5.11 -4.31 -2.16
N ALA A 49 -4.30 -3.33 -2.48
CA ALA A 49 -4.59 -2.38 -3.55
C ALA A 49 -3.32 -1.73 -4.11
N PRO A 50 -3.26 -1.43 -5.39
CA PRO A 50 -2.24 -0.56 -5.95
C PRO A 50 -2.49 0.91 -5.57
N THR A 51 -1.47 1.74 -5.66
CA THR A 51 -1.54 3.19 -5.32
C THR A 51 -2.64 3.91 -6.09
N PHE A 52 -2.83 3.59 -7.39
CA PHE A 52 -3.87 4.25 -8.18
C PHE A 52 -5.28 4.03 -7.60
N ALA A 53 -5.53 2.89 -6.97
CA ALA A 53 -6.84 2.60 -6.38
C ALA A 53 -7.14 3.52 -5.21
N LEU A 54 -6.14 3.81 -4.38
CA LEU A 54 -6.24 4.77 -3.30
C LEU A 54 -6.50 6.19 -3.83
N GLN A 55 -5.74 6.60 -4.87
CA GLN A 55 -5.95 7.89 -5.53
C GLN A 55 -7.35 8.04 -6.10
N TYR A 56 -7.90 6.95 -6.67
CA TYR A 56 -9.27 6.95 -7.20
C TYR A 56 -10.31 7.17 -6.09
N CYS A 57 -10.12 6.55 -4.93
CA CYS A 57 -10.99 6.77 -3.78
C CYS A 57 -10.90 8.22 -3.27
N ILE A 58 -9.70 8.78 -3.15
CA ILE A 58 -9.50 10.18 -2.74
C ILE A 58 -10.23 11.14 -3.70
N ARG A 59 -9.98 10.99 -5.01
CA ARG A 59 -10.59 11.87 -6.06
C ARG A 59 -12.12 11.80 -6.08
N ARG A 60 -12.70 10.68 -5.71
CA ARG A 60 -14.15 10.46 -5.69
C ARG A 60 -14.77 10.67 -4.31
N TYR A 61 -13.96 11.02 -3.31
CA TYR A 61 -14.46 11.24 -1.97
C TYR A 61 -15.58 12.29 -1.94
N ARG A 62 -16.66 11.96 -1.25
CA ARG A 62 -17.78 12.83 -0.94
C ARG A 62 -18.27 12.47 0.46
N GLU A 63 -18.16 13.35 1.41
CA GLU A 63 -18.52 13.15 2.81
C GLU A 63 -19.93 12.56 2.96
N ALA A 64 -20.91 13.18 2.28
CA ALA A 64 -22.30 12.73 2.30
C ALA A 64 -22.48 11.25 1.87
N SER A 65 -21.62 10.77 0.96
CA SER A 65 -21.69 9.38 0.48
C SER A 65 -20.99 8.37 1.39
N MET A 66 -20.21 8.86 2.36
CA MET A 66 -19.42 8.03 3.27
C MET A 66 -19.94 8.06 4.72
N LYS A 67 -21.07 8.70 4.97
CA LYS A 67 -21.62 8.96 6.32
C LYS A 67 -21.74 7.71 7.19
N ASP A 68 -22.13 6.57 6.60
CA ASP A 68 -22.36 5.32 7.33
C ASP A 68 -21.21 4.30 7.17
N VAL A 69 -20.03 4.77 6.73
CA VAL A 69 -18.88 3.91 6.51
C VAL A 69 -17.97 3.91 7.73
N ASP A 70 -17.70 2.73 8.26
CA ASP A 70 -16.74 2.48 9.34
C ASP A 70 -15.61 1.57 8.85
N LEU A 71 -14.40 2.11 8.80
CA LEU A 71 -13.18 1.42 8.39
C LEU A 71 -12.29 1.01 9.57
N SER A 72 -12.77 1.16 10.80
CA SER A 72 -11.99 0.89 12.02
C SER A 72 -11.54 -0.58 12.13
N LYS A 73 -12.23 -1.50 11.46
CA LYS A 73 -11.85 -2.91 11.42
C LYS A 73 -10.71 -3.23 10.45
N LEU A 74 -10.38 -2.32 9.51
CA LEU A 74 -9.27 -2.51 8.60
C LEU A 74 -7.95 -2.38 9.34
N ARG A 75 -7.19 -3.48 9.37
CA ARG A 75 -5.86 -3.56 10.02
C ARG A 75 -4.75 -3.55 9.01
N ASN A 76 -4.98 -4.11 7.81
CA ASN A 76 -3.96 -4.23 6.78
C ASN A 76 -4.54 -3.85 5.41
N ILE A 77 -3.95 -2.84 4.81
CA ILE A 77 -4.12 -2.49 3.40
C ILE A 77 -2.74 -2.61 2.78
N PHE A 78 -2.45 -3.76 2.16
CA PHE A 78 -1.18 -3.97 1.47
C PHE A 78 -1.16 -3.14 0.19
N VAL A 79 -0.18 -2.24 0.08
CA VAL A 79 -0.06 -1.34 -1.07
C VAL A 79 1.20 -1.68 -1.85
N GLY A 80 1.01 -2.13 -3.10
CA GLY A 80 2.09 -2.59 -3.96
C GLY A 80 1.66 -2.77 -5.40
N ALA A 81 2.36 -3.63 -6.13
CA ALA A 81 2.21 -3.91 -7.56
C ALA A 81 2.59 -2.75 -8.50
N GLU A 82 2.90 -1.60 -7.97
CA GLU A 82 3.44 -0.44 -8.67
C GLU A 82 4.25 0.42 -7.67
N ARG A 83 4.91 1.48 -8.15
CA ARG A 83 5.59 2.41 -7.26
C ARG A 83 4.61 3.00 -6.24
N VAL A 84 4.91 2.82 -4.98
CA VAL A 84 4.08 3.34 -3.90
C VAL A 84 4.45 4.80 -3.63
N ASP A 85 3.44 5.68 -3.72
CA ASP A 85 3.59 7.12 -3.49
C ASP A 85 3.22 7.47 -2.04
N GLU A 86 4.18 8.05 -1.32
CA GLU A 86 4.00 8.47 0.07
C GLU A 86 2.88 9.51 0.22
N VAL A 87 2.85 10.49 -0.68
CA VAL A 87 1.82 11.55 -0.65
C VAL A 87 0.43 10.94 -0.77
N CYS A 88 0.27 9.98 -1.68
CA CYS A 88 -1.00 9.27 -1.84
C CYS A 88 -1.41 8.52 -0.58
N LEU A 89 -0.48 7.83 0.09
CA LEU A 89 -0.77 7.10 1.32
C LEU A 89 -1.18 8.04 2.45
N ARG A 90 -0.48 9.14 2.61
CA ARG A 90 -0.80 10.17 3.61
C ARG A 90 -2.17 10.77 3.36
N ASP A 91 -2.44 11.17 2.13
CA ASP A 91 -3.71 11.80 1.75
C ASP A 91 -4.88 10.83 1.91
N PHE A 92 -4.68 9.55 1.59
CA PHE A 92 -5.68 8.51 1.83
C PHE A 92 -5.97 8.32 3.32
N ALA A 93 -4.91 8.22 4.14
CA ALA A 93 -5.06 8.11 5.58
C ALA A 93 -5.82 9.30 6.16
N GLN A 94 -5.47 10.53 5.76
CA GLN A 94 -6.13 11.75 6.22
C GLN A 94 -7.58 11.83 5.78
N THR A 95 -7.86 11.52 4.50
CA THR A 95 -9.21 11.57 3.93
C THR A 95 -10.16 10.61 4.63
N PHE A 96 -9.69 9.42 5.00
CA PHE A 96 -10.55 8.38 5.58
C PHE A 96 -10.39 8.21 7.10
N ALA A 97 -9.55 9.02 7.76
CA ALA A 97 -9.46 9.05 9.23
C ALA A 97 -10.81 9.33 9.93
N PRO A 98 -11.66 10.26 9.42
CA PRO A 98 -12.99 10.48 10.02
C PRO A 98 -13.91 9.25 9.96
N HIS A 99 -13.60 8.29 9.08
CA HIS A 99 -14.32 7.01 8.94
C HIS A 99 -13.63 5.87 9.70
N GLY A 100 -12.76 6.16 10.65
CA GLY A 100 -12.12 5.18 11.52
C GLY A 100 -10.89 4.50 10.92
N LEU A 101 -10.43 4.88 9.71
CA LEU A 101 -9.23 4.29 9.13
C LEU A 101 -7.98 4.66 9.94
N SER A 102 -7.29 3.64 10.44
CA SER A 102 -5.97 3.85 11.06
C SER A 102 -4.90 4.05 10.00
N ARG A 103 -4.05 5.06 10.18
CA ARG A 103 -2.87 5.28 9.33
C ARG A 103 -1.94 4.05 9.31
N SER A 104 -1.83 3.35 10.43
CA SER A 104 -1.01 2.12 10.54
C SER A 104 -1.56 0.94 9.73
N ALA A 105 -2.78 1.01 9.23
CA ALA A 105 -3.34 -0.02 8.37
C ALA A 105 -2.71 -0.03 6.96
N LEU A 106 -2.18 1.11 6.49
CA LEU A 106 -1.53 1.22 5.18
C LEU A 106 -0.12 0.64 5.24
N GLN A 107 0.12 -0.45 4.50
CA GLN A 107 1.36 -1.19 4.54
C GLN A 107 1.99 -1.30 3.15
N PRO A 108 2.98 -0.47 2.82
CA PRO A 108 3.76 -0.63 1.62
C PRO A 108 4.42 -2.01 1.58
N CYS A 109 4.37 -2.67 0.43
CA CYS A 109 4.97 -3.98 0.25
C CYS A 109 5.47 -4.15 -1.20
N TYR A 110 6.42 -5.05 -1.37
CA TYR A 110 6.92 -5.43 -2.69
C TYR A 110 6.72 -6.92 -2.91
N GLY A 111 6.33 -7.25 -4.13
CA GLY A 111 6.16 -8.64 -4.54
C GLY A 111 6.24 -8.79 -6.05
N MET A 112 6.36 -10.03 -6.49
CA MET A 112 6.40 -10.41 -7.90
C MET A 112 5.92 -11.85 -8.08
N ALA A 113 5.35 -12.14 -9.23
CA ALA A 113 4.79 -13.47 -9.54
C ALA A 113 5.85 -14.58 -9.48
N GLU A 114 7.11 -14.29 -9.86
CA GLU A 114 8.25 -15.20 -9.81
C GLU A 114 8.57 -15.69 -8.38
N SER A 115 8.17 -14.92 -7.38
CA SER A 115 8.28 -15.28 -5.95
C SER A 115 6.92 -15.65 -5.34
N THR A 116 6.00 -16.10 -6.13
CA THR A 116 4.60 -16.41 -5.80
C THR A 116 3.77 -15.14 -5.57
N LEU A 117 4.16 -14.24 -4.67
CA LEU A 117 3.52 -12.95 -4.42
C LEU A 117 4.47 -12.02 -3.64
N ALA A 118 4.56 -12.16 -2.32
CA ALA A 118 5.26 -11.23 -1.46
C ALA A 118 6.75 -11.54 -1.37
N VAL A 119 7.58 -10.51 -1.47
CA VAL A 119 9.03 -10.56 -1.27
C VAL A 119 9.41 -9.80 0.00
N THR A 120 8.90 -8.56 0.15
CA THR A 120 9.12 -7.75 1.34
C THR A 120 7.82 -7.12 1.82
N MET A 121 7.70 -6.97 3.13
CA MET A 121 6.58 -6.26 3.76
C MET A 121 6.98 -5.69 5.12
N HIS A 122 6.19 -4.74 5.60
CA HIS A 122 6.32 -4.24 6.96
C HIS A 122 5.58 -5.17 7.94
N ASN A 123 6.14 -5.31 9.14
CA ASN A 123 5.39 -5.89 10.25
C ASN A 123 4.24 -4.94 10.66
N THR A 124 3.21 -5.51 11.26
CA THR A 124 1.90 -4.93 11.59
C THR A 124 1.86 -3.59 12.35
N ASN A 125 3.01 -2.97 12.59
CA ASN A 125 3.15 -1.68 13.30
C ASN A 125 3.93 -0.67 12.44
N PHE A 126 3.58 -0.55 11.16
CA PHE A 126 4.21 0.46 10.30
C PHE A 126 3.90 1.87 10.82
N ASN A 127 4.93 2.60 11.18
CA ASN A 127 4.82 3.99 11.60
C ASN A 127 5.56 4.88 10.61
N TYR A 128 4.81 5.63 9.79
CA TYR A 128 5.34 6.58 8.82
C TYR A 128 6.33 7.59 9.41
N ASP A 129 6.13 7.98 10.68
CA ASP A 129 6.94 9.02 11.30
C ASP A 129 8.31 8.50 11.77
N LYS A 130 8.46 7.17 11.88
CA LYS A 130 9.67 6.52 12.38
C LYS A 130 10.37 5.63 11.35
N GLN A 131 9.67 5.12 10.35
CA GLN A 131 10.22 4.20 9.36
C GLN A 131 10.45 4.92 8.03
N ALA A 132 11.61 5.44 7.98
CA ALA A 132 12.46 5.84 6.87
C ALA A 132 11.77 6.09 5.53
N LEU A 133 11.37 7.31 5.34
CA LEU A 133 11.45 7.92 4.04
C LEU A 133 12.94 8.01 3.67
N ALA A 134 13.40 7.19 2.76
CA ALA A 134 14.71 7.39 2.17
C ALA A 134 14.59 8.54 1.16
N TYR A 135 15.23 9.65 1.45
CA TYR A 135 15.38 10.73 0.48
C TYR A 135 16.51 10.35 -0.46
N VAL A 136 16.20 10.17 -1.72
CA VAL A 136 17.18 9.82 -2.74
C VAL A 136 17.38 11.02 -3.66
N ILE A 137 18.64 11.35 -3.94
CA ILE A 137 18.98 12.39 -4.92
C ILE A 137 18.69 11.84 -6.31
N ALA A 138 17.73 12.42 -7.03
CA ALA A 138 17.23 11.93 -8.31
C ALA A 138 18.33 11.75 -9.37
N ASP A 139 19.34 12.62 -9.39
CA ASP A 139 20.48 12.54 -10.33
C ASP A 139 21.27 11.23 -10.23
N ARG A 140 21.20 10.53 -9.09
CA ARG A 140 21.83 9.22 -8.92
C ARG A 140 20.94 8.06 -9.36
N ILE A 141 19.62 8.21 -9.31
CA ILE A 141 18.68 7.21 -9.84
C ILE A 141 18.79 7.15 -11.36
N ASP A 142 18.82 8.32 -12.01
CA ASP A 142 18.92 8.42 -13.46
C ASP A 142 20.24 7.88 -14.00
N SER A 143 21.31 7.91 -13.22
CA SER A 143 22.62 7.37 -13.60
C SER A 143 22.76 5.85 -13.41
N GLY A 144 21.73 5.16 -12.93
CA GLY A 144 21.77 3.73 -12.62
C GLY A 144 22.69 3.37 -11.45
N ALA A 145 23.14 4.37 -10.67
CA ALA A 145 23.97 4.13 -9.50
C ALA A 145 23.18 3.39 -8.41
N VAL A 146 23.73 2.31 -7.90
CA VAL A 146 23.20 1.64 -6.70
C VAL A 146 23.37 2.58 -5.52
N ILE A 147 22.26 2.99 -4.93
CA ILE A 147 22.26 3.84 -3.75
C ILE A 147 22.20 2.93 -2.53
N ASP A 148 23.30 2.86 -1.80
CA ASP A 148 23.32 2.24 -0.49
C ASP A 148 22.36 3.01 0.43
N HIS A 149 21.45 2.31 1.12
CA HIS A 149 20.47 2.91 2.02
C HIS A 149 21.10 3.79 3.13
N TRP A 150 22.37 3.57 3.44
CA TRP A 150 23.16 4.41 4.35
C TRP A 150 23.52 5.79 3.81
N GLN A 151 23.43 5.98 2.50
CA GLN A 151 23.71 7.25 1.83
C GLN A 151 22.45 8.10 1.60
N ALA A 152 21.28 7.56 1.90
CA ALA A 152 20.04 8.33 1.90
C ALA A 152 20.06 9.34 3.05
N ARG A 153 20.58 10.52 2.79
CA ARG A 153 20.60 11.65 3.73
C ARG A 153 19.35 12.48 3.54
N ARG A 154 18.92 13.18 4.60
CA ARG A 154 17.98 14.29 4.43
C ARG A 154 18.55 15.23 3.38
N ALA A 155 17.78 15.53 2.35
CA ALA A 155 18.13 16.53 1.38
C ALA A 155 18.36 17.85 2.11
N ASP A 156 19.46 18.51 1.81
CA ASP A 156 19.68 19.88 2.24
C ASP A 156 18.97 20.84 1.27
N GLU A 157 18.86 22.11 1.68
CA GLU A 157 18.17 23.16 0.92
C GLU A 157 18.80 23.43 -0.47
N ASN A 158 19.98 22.90 -0.75
CA ASN A 158 20.72 23.05 -2.01
C ASN A 158 20.52 21.87 -2.98
N THR A 159 19.77 20.84 -2.60
CA THR A 159 19.56 19.67 -3.45
C THR A 159 18.53 19.96 -4.53
N ARG A 160 18.96 20.04 -5.78
CA ARG A 160 18.13 20.46 -6.94
C ARG A 160 16.95 19.54 -7.24
N ARG A 161 17.00 18.27 -6.84
CA ARG A 161 15.92 17.31 -7.09
C ARG A 161 15.96 16.22 -6.02
N VAL A 162 14.88 16.11 -5.25
CA VAL A 162 14.73 15.10 -4.20
C VAL A 162 13.52 14.26 -4.51
N GLU A 163 13.69 12.96 -4.62
CA GLU A 163 12.58 12.02 -4.65
C GLU A 163 12.46 11.29 -3.31
N THR A 164 11.24 11.18 -2.83
CA THR A 164 10.93 10.38 -1.67
C THR A 164 10.69 8.94 -2.09
N VAL A 165 11.46 8.01 -1.56
CA VAL A 165 11.29 6.59 -1.77
C VAL A 165 10.83 5.95 -0.47
N LEU A 166 9.70 5.26 -0.52
CA LEU A 166 9.19 4.53 0.63
C LEU A 166 9.93 3.20 0.80
N SER A 167 10.21 2.86 2.06
CA SER A 167 10.63 1.50 2.39
C SER A 167 9.48 0.53 2.12
N MET A 168 9.78 -0.57 1.43
CA MET A 168 8.84 -1.67 1.19
C MET A 168 8.94 -2.77 2.26
N GLY A 169 9.58 -2.48 3.37
CA GLY A 169 9.73 -3.42 4.48
C GLY A 169 10.96 -4.30 4.38
N ARG A 170 10.91 -5.41 5.09
CA ARG A 170 11.96 -6.43 5.15
C ARG A 170 11.54 -7.67 4.38
N PRO A 171 12.51 -8.49 3.92
CA PRO A 171 12.20 -9.80 3.38
C PRO A 171 11.28 -10.59 4.31
N ILE A 172 10.27 -11.23 3.75
CA ILE A 172 9.41 -12.16 4.51
C ILE A 172 10.20 -13.38 4.94
N GLU A 173 9.70 -14.11 5.91
CA GLU A 173 10.34 -15.34 6.41
C GLU A 173 10.61 -16.32 5.27
N GLY A 174 11.82 -16.87 5.23
CA GLY A 174 12.26 -17.77 4.17
C GLY A 174 12.72 -17.11 2.88
N MET A 175 12.61 -15.78 2.74
CA MET A 175 13.05 -15.03 1.56
C MET A 175 14.41 -14.33 1.81
N GLN A 176 15.30 -14.42 0.83
CA GLN A 176 16.53 -13.63 0.79
C GLN A 176 16.51 -12.70 -0.40
N VAL A 177 16.86 -11.44 -0.18
CA VAL A 177 16.93 -10.41 -1.22
C VAL A 177 18.38 -9.92 -1.32
N ALA A 178 18.92 -9.98 -2.54
CA ALA A 178 20.23 -9.41 -2.86
C ALA A 178 20.09 -8.49 -4.07
N VAL A 179 20.69 -7.29 -3.96
CA VAL A 179 20.83 -6.35 -5.08
C VAL A 179 22.24 -6.51 -5.64
N ARG A 180 22.36 -6.79 -6.95
CA ARG A 180 23.63 -6.98 -7.66
C ARG A 180 23.78 -5.92 -8.74
#